data_599fe1e59ff464c108f3b5e2cb0ec2ac
#
_entry.id   599fe1e59ff464c108f3b5e2cb0ec2ac
#
_cell.length_a   1.000
_cell.length_b   1.000
_cell.length_c   1.000
_cell.angle_alpha   90.00
_cell.angle_beta   90.00
_cell.angle_gamma   90.00
#
_symmetry.space_group_name_H-M   'P 1'
#
loop_
_entity.id
_entity.type
_entity.pdbx_description
1 polymer ?
#
loop_
_entity_poly.entity_id
_entity_poly.type
_entity_poly.pdbx_seq_one_letter_code
_entity_poly.pdbx_strand_id
1 'polypeptide(L)'
;MFDLDSLIRPNVRVMKPYSSARDEFQGEARVMLDANENSLGSAGPAEFNRYPDPHQRAVKQALAQLKGVAPEQVFLSNGSDEVIDLLVRLLARPGQDSILSTPPTFGMYEVAAALNDVALECVELAADYQLSDEGIARLIASKAKIVFLCSPNNPTGNLLRPAAIEQVLRGFAGLVVVDEAYGDFADQPSWITRLAEFENLVVLQTFSKAWGLAGIRLGMAFASPAVIAYLNRIKMPYNVSENTQRLALAALADTGRFEAMRQELLQGRETLQAALAELPIVDHIFPSDANFLLTRFVPDAGAVYRHLLERGIVVRRPSQAACAGTLRLTVGAAVENDALVAALREFEVAG
;
A
#
# COMPACT_ATOMS: atom_id res chain seq x y z
N MET A 1 -1.71 -26.44 7.59
CA MET A 1 -1.37 -26.36 6.15
C MET A 1 -2.30 -25.32 5.54
N PHE A 2 -1.78 -24.36 4.78
CA PHE A 2 -2.57 -23.34 4.10
C PHE A 2 -3.47 -23.99 3.03
N ASP A 3 -4.72 -23.62 3.00
CA ASP A 3 -5.71 -24.09 2.02
C ASP A 3 -6.58 -22.92 1.59
N LEU A 4 -6.23 -22.32 0.44
CA LEU A 4 -6.90 -21.14 -0.10
C LEU A 4 -8.40 -21.40 -0.34
N ASP A 5 -8.76 -22.57 -0.89
CA ASP A 5 -10.16 -22.87 -1.24
C ASP A 5 -11.07 -22.93 0.00
N SER A 6 -10.52 -23.36 1.14
CA SER A 6 -11.27 -23.34 2.41
C SER A 6 -11.44 -21.93 3.00
N LEU A 7 -10.55 -21.00 2.65
CA LEU A 7 -10.61 -19.61 3.09
C LEU A 7 -11.57 -18.77 2.26
N ILE A 8 -11.72 -19.08 0.95
CA ILE A 8 -12.60 -18.33 0.05
C ILE A 8 -14.05 -18.45 0.49
N ARG A 9 -14.76 -17.32 0.52
CA ARG A 9 -16.20 -17.29 0.80
C ARG A 9 -16.96 -18.25 -0.14
N PRO A 10 -17.87 -19.10 0.37
CA PRO A 10 -18.56 -20.12 -0.46
C PRO A 10 -19.26 -19.54 -1.69
N ASN A 11 -19.90 -18.38 -1.56
CA ASN A 11 -20.59 -17.71 -2.67
C ASN A 11 -19.61 -17.23 -3.75
N VAL A 12 -18.40 -16.77 -3.37
CA VAL A 12 -17.35 -16.33 -4.31
C VAL A 12 -16.74 -17.52 -5.02
N ARG A 13 -16.54 -18.64 -4.31
CA ARG A 13 -15.97 -19.87 -4.89
C ARG A 13 -16.78 -20.40 -6.05
N VAL A 14 -18.12 -20.33 -5.97
CA VAL A 14 -19.04 -20.84 -7.01
C VAL A 14 -19.49 -19.76 -8.01
N MET A 15 -19.14 -18.49 -7.77
CA MET A 15 -19.54 -17.37 -8.62
C MET A 15 -18.88 -17.50 -10.00
N LYS A 16 -19.67 -17.31 -11.05
CA LYS A 16 -19.13 -17.13 -12.40
C LYS A 16 -18.64 -15.68 -12.54
N PRO A 17 -17.39 -15.45 -12.96
CA PRO A 17 -16.91 -14.09 -13.22
C PRO A 17 -17.70 -13.46 -14.37
N TYR A 18 -17.72 -12.13 -14.39
CA TYR A 18 -18.16 -11.44 -15.60
C TYR A 18 -17.20 -11.75 -16.75
N SER A 19 -17.75 -12.12 -17.91
CA SER A 19 -16.99 -12.31 -19.15
C SER A 19 -17.46 -11.26 -20.16
N SER A 20 -16.52 -10.55 -20.75
CA SER A 20 -16.80 -9.65 -21.87
C SER A 20 -16.65 -10.40 -23.20
N ALA A 21 -17.28 -9.91 -24.26
CA ALA A 21 -17.08 -10.48 -25.61
C ALA A 21 -15.60 -10.44 -26.05
N ARG A 22 -14.83 -9.49 -25.50
CA ARG A 22 -13.35 -9.41 -25.73
C ARG A 22 -12.58 -10.57 -25.12
N ASP A 23 -13.09 -11.20 -24.07
CA ASP A 23 -12.46 -12.38 -23.46
C ASP A 23 -12.60 -13.63 -24.33
N GLU A 24 -13.62 -13.64 -25.20
CA GLU A 24 -13.88 -14.75 -26.14
C GLU A 24 -13.08 -14.65 -27.44
N PHE A 25 -12.53 -13.45 -27.74
CA PHE A 25 -11.80 -13.19 -28.99
C PHE A 25 -10.28 -13.23 -28.79
N GLN A 26 -9.61 -14.05 -29.60
CA GLN A 26 -8.16 -14.12 -29.62
C GLN A 26 -7.62 -13.59 -30.96
N GLY A 27 -6.76 -12.56 -30.91
CA GLY A 27 -6.13 -11.96 -32.08
C GLY A 27 -6.35 -10.46 -32.19
N GLU A 28 -6.02 -9.87 -33.34
CA GLU A 28 -6.25 -8.46 -33.63
C GLU A 28 -7.65 -8.27 -34.26
N ALA A 29 -8.52 -7.57 -33.54
CA ALA A 29 -9.85 -7.26 -34.03
C ALA A 29 -9.80 -6.11 -35.05
N ARG A 30 -10.24 -6.37 -36.27
CA ARG A 30 -10.39 -5.33 -37.30
C ARG A 30 -11.59 -4.39 -37.04
N VAL A 31 -12.65 -4.91 -36.44
CA VAL A 31 -13.87 -4.17 -36.11
C VAL A 31 -14.32 -4.58 -34.72
N MET A 32 -14.51 -3.62 -33.81
CA MET A 32 -14.99 -3.82 -32.44
C MET A 32 -16.36 -3.19 -32.26
N LEU A 33 -17.41 -4.03 -32.12
CA LEU A 33 -18.80 -3.64 -31.91
C LEU A 33 -19.43 -4.40 -30.74
N ASP A 34 -18.62 -4.69 -29.73
CA ASP A 34 -18.92 -5.62 -28.63
C ASP A 34 -19.37 -4.93 -27.32
N ALA A 35 -19.01 -3.65 -27.14
CA ALA A 35 -19.14 -2.97 -25.85
C ALA A 35 -19.97 -1.67 -25.90
N ASN A 36 -20.75 -1.46 -26.97
CA ASN A 36 -21.62 -0.29 -27.16
C ASN A 36 -20.88 1.05 -27.07
N GLU A 37 -19.61 1.06 -27.40
CA GLU A 37 -18.76 2.24 -27.39
C GLU A 37 -19.10 3.20 -28.54
N ASN A 38 -18.86 4.49 -28.34
CA ASN A 38 -19.04 5.48 -29.42
C ASN A 38 -17.88 5.34 -30.42
N SER A 39 -18.15 4.76 -31.57
CA SER A 39 -17.15 4.54 -32.64
C SER A 39 -16.78 5.82 -33.39
N LEU A 40 -17.45 6.96 -33.16
CA LEU A 40 -17.14 8.25 -33.79
C LEU A 40 -16.03 9.02 -33.08
N GLY A 41 -15.56 8.54 -31.93
CA GLY A 41 -14.50 9.16 -31.13
C GLY A 41 -15.00 9.70 -29.78
N SER A 42 -14.16 10.47 -29.12
CA SER A 42 -14.41 11.06 -27.80
C SER A 42 -14.91 12.50 -27.91
N ALA A 43 -15.81 12.93 -27.03
CA ALA A 43 -16.25 14.34 -26.94
C ALA A 43 -15.15 15.29 -26.37
N GLY A 44 -14.01 14.77 -25.89
CA GLY A 44 -12.90 15.53 -25.35
C GLY A 44 -11.69 15.57 -26.31
N PRO A 45 -10.60 16.24 -25.90
CA PRO A 45 -9.40 16.43 -26.74
C PRO A 45 -8.56 15.14 -26.91
N ALA A 46 -8.84 14.08 -26.19
CA ALA A 46 -8.12 12.81 -26.25
C ALA A 46 -9.06 11.66 -26.63
N GLU A 47 -8.50 10.62 -27.25
CA GLU A 47 -9.25 9.44 -27.67
C GLU A 47 -9.36 8.44 -26.51
N PHE A 48 -10.51 8.46 -25.82
CA PHE A 48 -10.89 7.52 -24.75
C PHE A 48 -12.26 6.88 -25.00
N ASN A 49 -12.65 6.75 -26.26
CA ASN A 49 -13.95 6.18 -26.66
C ASN A 49 -13.98 4.66 -26.58
N ARG A 50 -12.87 4.00 -26.29
CA ARG A 50 -12.77 2.56 -26.13
C ARG A 50 -12.42 2.18 -24.68
N TYR A 51 -13.03 1.10 -24.19
CA TYR A 51 -12.64 0.52 -22.92
C TYR A 51 -11.18 0.03 -22.94
N PRO A 52 -10.45 0.15 -21.86
CA PRO A 52 -9.08 -0.35 -21.76
C PRO A 52 -9.01 -1.88 -21.79
N ASP A 53 -7.80 -2.44 -21.85
CA ASP A 53 -7.59 -3.88 -21.60
C ASP A 53 -8.07 -4.25 -20.20
N PRO A 54 -9.11 -5.10 -20.04
CA PRO A 54 -9.62 -5.51 -18.74
C PRO A 54 -8.63 -6.31 -17.91
N HIS A 55 -7.62 -6.89 -18.56
CA HIS A 55 -6.57 -7.70 -17.93
C HIS A 55 -5.27 -6.94 -17.71
N GLN A 56 -5.12 -5.71 -18.23
CA GLN A 56 -3.95 -4.84 -18.12
C GLN A 56 -2.65 -5.58 -18.52
N ARG A 57 -2.69 -6.39 -19.56
CA ARG A 57 -1.61 -7.32 -19.97
C ARG A 57 -0.26 -6.63 -20.12
N ALA A 58 -0.23 -5.49 -20.81
CA ALA A 58 1.02 -4.75 -21.06
C ALA A 58 1.67 -4.26 -19.75
N VAL A 59 0.88 -3.69 -18.84
CA VAL A 59 1.39 -3.19 -17.55
C VAL A 59 1.85 -4.36 -16.67
N LYS A 60 1.08 -5.46 -16.62
CA LYS A 60 1.47 -6.68 -15.86
C LYS A 60 2.75 -7.27 -16.39
N GLN A 61 2.92 -7.34 -17.71
CA GLN A 61 4.15 -7.86 -18.32
C GLN A 61 5.37 -7.01 -17.95
N ALA A 62 5.27 -5.68 -18.04
CA ALA A 62 6.35 -4.78 -17.67
C ALA A 62 6.70 -4.86 -16.17
N LEU A 63 5.70 -4.93 -15.29
CA LEU A 63 5.91 -5.12 -13.85
C LEU A 63 6.50 -6.49 -13.53
N ALA A 64 6.01 -7.55 -14.15
CA ALA A 64 6.53 -8.90 -13.96
C ALA A 64 8.01 -8.98 -14.31
N GLN A 65 8.42 -8.38 -15.43
CA GLN A 65 9.82 -8.27 -15.81
C GLN A 65 10.64 -7.46 -14.79
N LEU A 66 10.13 -6.31 -14.36
CA LEU A 66 10.83 -5.45 -13.37
C LEU A 66 11.01 -6.13 -12.01
N LYS A 67 9.98 -6.86 -11.56
CA LYS A 67 9.95 -7.47 -10.22
C LYS A 67 10.43 -8.93 -10.20
N GLY A 68 10.74 -9.53 -11.35
CA GLY A 68 11.24 -10.90 -11.47
C GLY A 68 10.20 -11.98 -11.14
N VAL A 69 8.92 -11.74 -11.47
CA VAL A 69 7.80 -12.67 -11.24
C VAL A 69 7.06 -12.99 -12.53
N ALA A 70 6.15 -13.96 -12.50
CA ALA A 70 5.27 -14.23 -13.65
C ALA A 70 4.11 -13.21 -13.70
N PRO A 71 3.59 -12.83 -14.89
CA PRO A 71 2.44 -11.94 -15.03
C PRO A 71 1.18 -12.43 -14.28
N GLU A 72 1.01 -13.73 -14.15
CA GLU A 72 -0.07 -14.38 -13.42
C GLU A 72 0.02 -14.17 -11.88
N GLN A 73 1.16 -13.72 -11.40
CA GLN A 73 1.38 -13.34 -10.00
C GLN A 73 1.13 -11.87 -9.73
N VAL A 74 0.70 -11.08 -10.73
CA VAL A 74 0.46 -9.63 -10.64
C VAL A 74 -1.03 -9.31 -10.75
N PHE A 75 -1.53 -8.54 -9.79
CA PHE A 75 -2.86 -7.93 -9.83
C PHE A 75 -2.74 -6.40 -9.81
N LEU A 76 -3.56 -5.70 -10.61
CA LEU A 76 -3.59 -4.25 -10.67
C LEU A 76 -4.93 -3.69 -10.20
N SER A 77 -4.89 -2.55 -9.49
CA SER A 77 -6.03 -1.96 -8.78
C SER A 77 -6.00 -0.43 -8.76
N ASN A 78 -7.14 0.18 -8.41
CA ASN A 78 -7.23 1.63 -8.16
C ASN A 78 -6.62 2.00 -6.79
N GLY A 79 -5.29 2.07 -6.74
CA GLY A 79 -4.54 2.15 -5.50
C GLY A 79 -4.55 0.81 -4.75
N SER A 80 -3.62 0.64 -3.80
CA SER A 80 -3.58 -0.56 -2.95
C SER A 80 -4.81 -0.72 -2.07
N ASP A 81 -5.54 0.37 -1.81
CA ASP A 81 -6.78 0.36 -1.02
C ASP A 81 -7.86 -0.56 -1.64
N GLU A 82 -7.97 -0.60 -2.99
CA GLU A 82 -8.89 -1.53 -3.65
C GLU A 82 -8.51 -2.99 -3.40
N VAL A 83 -7.21 -3.31 -3.35
CA VAL A 83 -6.77 -4.68 -3.04
C VAL A 83 -7.14 -5.07 -1.62
N ILE A 84 -6.94 -4.17 -0.65
CA ILE A 84 -7.30 -4.40 0.75
C ILE A 84 -8.79 -4.75 0.86
N ASP A 85 -9.66 -3.94 0.25
CA ASP A 85 -11.11 -4.17 0.24
C ASP A 85 -11.48 -5.48 -0.46
N LEU A 86 -10.91 -5.75 -1.65
CA LEU A 86 -11.17 -6.98 -2.39
C LEU A 86 -10.74 -8.23 -1.62
N LEU A 87 -9.60 -8.21 -0.90
CA LEU A 87 -9.17 -9.33 -0.07
C LEU A 87 -10.16 -9.60 1.07
N VAL A 88 -10.65 -8.55 1.73
CA VAL A 88 -11.70 -8.70 2.76
C VAL A 88 -12.97 -9.29 2.16
N ARG A 89 -13.45 -8.78 1.03
CA ARG A 89 -14.63 -9.32 0.31
C ARG A 89 -14.44 -10.75 -0.16
N LEU A 90 -13.22 -11.13 -0.52
CA LEU A 90 -12.90 -12.47 -1.01
C LEU A 90 -13.00 -13.51 0.08
N LEU A 91 -12.53 -13.20 1.29
CA LEU A 91 -12.25 -14.18 2.32
C LEU A 91 -13.19 -14.11 3.52
N ALA A 92 -13.55 -12.90 3.96
CA ALA A 92 -14.27 -12.71 5.21
C ALA A 92 -15.78 -12.55 4.99
N ARG A 93 -16.57 -13.38 5.69
CA ARG A 93 -18.03 -13.32 5.65
C ARG A 93 -18.50 -12.20 6.59
N PRO A 94 -19.36 -11.27 6.11
CA PRO A 94 -19.95 -10.23 6.95
C PRO A 94 -20.62 -10.80 8.21
N GLY A 95 -20.40 -10.16 9.36
CA GLY A 95 -20.97 -10.52 10.64
C GLY A 95 -20.51 -11.86 11.23
N GLN A 96 -19.52 -12.55 10.61
CA GLN A 96 -19.10 -13.88 11.04
C GLN A 96 -17.59 -14.06 11.18
N ASP A 97 -16.82 -13.54 10.23
CA ASP A 97 -15.37 -13.70 10.19
C ASP A 97 -14.67 -12.43 10.67
N SER A 98 -13.37 -12.52 10.91
CA SER A 98 -12.51 -11.41 11.31
C SER A 98 -11.28 -11.29 10.43
N ILE A 99 -10.66 -10.11 10.49
CA ILE A 99 -9.32 -9.83 9.98
C ILE A 99 -8.45 -9.30 11.12
N LEU A 100 -7.13 -9.38 10.96
CA LEU A 100 -6.14 -8.92 11.93
C LEU A 100 -5.38 -7.69 11.42
N SER A 101 -5.09 -6.78 12.33
CA SER A 101 -4.23 -5.62 12.12
C SER A 101 -3.28 -5.43 13.30
N THR A 102 -2.18 -4.72 13.08
CA THR A 102 -1.12 -4.49 14.08
C THR A 102 -0.93 -2.99 14.36
N PRO A 103 -1.88 -2.34 15.11
CA PRO A 103 -1.76 -0.93 15.44
C PRO A 103 -0.53 -0.63 16.34
N PRO A 104 0.04 0.62 16.24
CA PRO A 104 -0.38 1.68 15.34
C PRO A 104 0.02 1.39 13.90
N THR A 105 -0.92 1.42 12.96
CA THR A 105 -0.68 1.08 11.56
C THR A 105 -1.65 1.83 10.62
N PHE A 106 -1.67 1.47 9.34
CA PHE A 106 -2.49 2.13 8.31
C PHE A 106 -3.99 1.93 8.56
N GLY A 107 -4.74 3.02 8.70
CA GLY A 107 -6.16 2.99 9.10
C GLY A 107 -7.12 2.40 8.07
N MET A 108 -6.70 2.18 6.81
CA MET A 108 -7.59 1.60 5.80
C MET A 108 -7.94 0.14 6.06
N TYR A 109 -7.17 -0.59 6.86
CA TYR A 109 -7.54 -1.95 7.25
C TYR A 109 -8.81 -1.95 8.12
N GLU A 110 -8.90 -1.00 9.06
CA GLU A 110 -10.09 -0.78 9.88
C GLU A 110 -11.28 -0.33 9.03
N VAL A 111 -11.05 0.62 8.12
CA VAL A 111 -12.10 1.10 7.21
C VAL A 111 -12.62 -0.04 6.33
N ALA A 112 -11.76 -0.86 5.76
CA ALA A 112 -12.15 -2.00 4.93
C ALA A 112 -12.93 -3.05 5.73
N ALA A 113 -12.52 -3.32 6.97
CA ALA A 113 -13.27 -4.20 7.88
C ALA A 113 -14.68 -3.67 8.14
N ALA A 114 -14.79 -2.39 8.52
CA ALA A 114 -16.07 -1.75 8.83
C ALA A 114 -17.01 -1.69 7.61
N LEU A 115 -16.50 -1.34 6.42
CA LEU A 115 -17.28 -1.31 5.17
C LEU A 115 -17.85 -2.68 4.79
N ASN A 116 -17.17 -3.75 5.15
CA ASN A 116 -17.58 -5.12 4.83
C ASN A 116 -18.31 -5.84 5.97
N ASP A 117 -18.63 -5.14 7.07
CA ASP A 117 -19.23 -5.74 8.29
C ASP A 117 -18.42 -6.95 8.78
N VAL A 118 -17.08 -6.80 8.85
CA VAL A 118 -16.14 -7.81 9.29
C VAL A 118 -15.45 -7.33 10.57
N ALA A 119 -15.32 -8.20 11.56
CA ALA A 119 -14.66 -7.85 12.81
C ALA A 119 -13.16 -7.58 12.59
N LEU A 120 -12.64 -6.54 13.25
CA LEU A 120 -11.21 -6.26 13.30
C LEU A 120 -10.64 -6.70 14.65
N GLU A 121 -9.74 -7.67 14.62
CA GLU A 121 -8.91 -8.04 15.76
C GLU A 121 -7.60 -7.24 15.72
N CYS A 122 -7.14 -6.76 16.87
CA CYS A 122 -5.91 -5.98 16.96
C CYS A 122 -4.87 -6.69 17.82
N VAL A 123 -3.64 -6.76 17.32
CA VAL A 123 -2.44 -7.14 18.07
C VAL A 123 -1.49 -5.95 18.03
N GLU A 124 -1.41 -5.20 19.12
CA GLU A 124 -0.61 -3.97 19.16
C GLU A 124 0.88 -4.26 19.00
N LEU A 125 1.56 -3.37 18.28
CA LEU A 125 3.02 -3.34 18.22
C LEU A 125 3.58 -2.94 19.59
N ALA A 126 4.77 -3.41 19.91
CA ALA A 126 5.51 -3.05 21.12
C ALA A 126 5.96 -1.57 21.07
N ALA A 127 6.58 -1.09 22.14
CA ALA A 127 7.03 0.31 22.25
C ALA A 127 8.08 0.71 21.19
N ASP A 128 8.79 -0.25 20.64
CA ASP A 128 9.74 -0.10 19.52
C ASP A 128 9.08 -0.26 18.14
N TYR A 129 7.74 -0.30 18.11
CA TYR A 129 6.91 -0.54 16.93
C TYR A 129 7.23 -1.86 16.20
N GLN A 130 7.67 -2.88 16.94
CA GLN A 130 7.90 -4.23 16.45
C GLN A 130 6.84 -5.20 16.96
N LEU A 131 6.69 -6.34 16.28
CA LEU A 131 5.92 -7.47 16.79
C LEU A 131 6.70 -8.12 17.95
N SER A 132 6.07 -8.24 19.11
CA SER A 132 6.61 -9.03 20.22
C SER A 132 6.37 -10.52 19.99
N ASP A 133 7.12 -11.39 20.68
CA ASP A 133 6.92 -12.85 20.60
C ASP A 133 5.50 -13.26 21.03
N GLU A 134 4.93 -12.58 22.04
CA GLU A 134 3.55 -12.78 22.47
C GLU A 134 2.56 -12.32 21.37
N GLY A 135 2.83 -11.18 20.73
CA GLY A 135 2.05 -10.68 19.60
C GLY A 135 2.06 -11.66 18.44
N ILE A 136 3.21 -12.18 18.07
CA ILE A 136 3.34 -13.21 17.02
C ILE A 136 2.53 -14.46 17.37
N ALA A 137 2.63 -14.93 18.61
CA ALA A 137 1.87 -16.10 19.06
C ALA A 137 0.35 -15.87 18.99
N ARG A 138 -0.13 -14.67 19.34
CA ARG A 138 -1.55 -14.29 19.22
C ARG A 138 -1.99 -14.23 17.76
N LEU A 139 -1.19 -13.65 16.85
CA LEU A 139 -1.48 -13.65 15.42
C LEU A 139 -1.64 -15.08 14.90
N ILE A 140 -0.70 -15.97 15.21
CA ILE A 140 -0.69 -17.36 14.75
C ILE A 140 -1.89 -18.16 15.31
N ALA A 141 -2.28 -17.91 16.55
CA ALA A 141 -3.40 -18.63 17.19
C ALA A 141 -4.78 -18.15 16.74
N SER A 142 -4.88 -16.98 16.07
CA SER A 142 -6.16 -16.42 15.63
C SER A 142 -6.78 -17.26 14.49
N LYS A 143 -8.12 -17.21 14.42
CA LYS A 143 -8.93 -17.79 13.34
C LYS A 143 -9.31 -16.75 12.27
N ALA A 144 -8.78 -15.54 12.35
CA ALA A 144 -9.00 -14.50 11.36
C ALA A 144 -8.60 -14.97 9.95
N LYS A 145 -9.24 -14.42 8.93
CA LYS A 145 -9.01 -14.81 7.54
C LYS A 145 -7.76 -14.19 6.95
N ILE A 146 -7.41 -13.00 7.42
CA ILE A 146 -6.31 -12.19 6.89
C ILE A 146 -5.59 -11.53 8.07
N VAL A 147 -4.27 -11.43 7.98
CA VAL A 147 -3.49 -10.49 8.79
C VAL A 147 -2.80 -9.47 7.88
N PHE A 148 -2.92 -8.19 8.21
CA PHE A 148 -2.22 -7.10 7.53
C PHE A 148 -1.00 -6.68 8.35
N LEU A 149 0.17 -6.73 7.73
CA LEU A 149 1.47 -6.33 8.27
C LEU A 149 2.04 -5.23 7.38
N CYS A 150 2.00 -3.98 7.84
CA CYS A 150 2.54 -2.83 7.11
C CYS A 150 4.05 -2.72 7.35
N SER A 151 4.87 -2.82 6.30
CA SER A 151 6.33 -2.80 6.44
C SER A 151 7.00 -2.30 5.15
N PRO A 152 7.56 -1.07 5.16
CA PRO A 152 7.65 -0.11 6.28
C PRO A 152 6.30 0.36 6.78
N ASN A 153 6.16 0.48 8.11
CA ASN A 153 4.88 0.76 8.74
C ASN A 153 4.49 2.25 8.64
N ASN A 154 3.22 2.52 8.49
CA ASN A 154 2.65 3.86 8.55
C ASN A 154 1.69 3.94 9.75
N PRO A 155 1.93 4.81 10.77
CA PRO A 155 2.70 6.05 10.65
C PRO A 155 4.12 6.01 11.22
N THR A 156 4.64 4.87 11.63
CA THR A 156 5.88 4.79 12.43
C THR A 156 7.17 4.83 11.60
N GLY A 157 7.11 4.42 10.33
CA GLY A 157 8.22 4.51 9.37
C GLY A 157 9.13 3.28 9.32
N ASN A 158 9.17 2.49 10.38
CA ASN A 158 10.09 1.37 10.52
C ASN A 158 9.67 0.12 9.73
N LEU A 159 10.63 -0.67 9.31
CA LEU A 159 10.41 -2.05 8.90
C LEU A 159 10.04 -2.93 10.09
N LEU A 160 9.15 -3.87 9.89
CA LEU A 160 8.98 -5.00 10.81
C LEU A 160 10.14 -5.99 10.61
N ARG A 161 10.59 -6.60 11.71
CA ARG A 161 11.67 -7.60 11.65
C ARG A 161 11.29 -8.74 10.69
N PRO A 162 12.13 -9.07 9.69
CA PRO A 162 11.82 -10.14 8.72
C PRO A 162 11.55 -11.49 9.39
N ALA A 163 12.28 -11.82 10.45
CA ALA A 163 12.07 -13.05 11.20
C ALA A 163 10.66 -13.12 11.84
N ALA A 164 10.11 -11.98 12.28
CA ALA A 164 8.75 -11.92 12.83
C ALA A 164 7.68 -12.15 11.76
N ILE A 165 7.84 -11.49 10.59
CA ILE A 165 6.94 -11.71 9.44
C ILE A 165 7.00 -13.18 8.99
N GLU A 166 8.20 -13.76 8.91
CA GLU A 166 8.38 -15.16 8.51
C GLU A 166 7.71 -16.13 9.50
N GLN A 167 7.81 -15.89 10.82
CA GLN A 167 7.11 -16.72 11.81
C GLN A 167 5.59 -16.67 11.62
N VAL A 168 5.04 -15.47 11.34
CA VAL A 168 3.60 -15.34 11.04
C VAL A 168 3.24 -16.08 9.74
N LEU A 169 4.02 -15.94 8.67
CA LEU A 169 3.80 -16.66 7.40
C LEU A 169 3.78 -18.19 7.59
N ARG A 170 4.68 -18.72 8.40
CA ARG A 170 4.77 -20.16 8.66
C ARG A 170 3.68 -20.69 9.59
N GLY A 171 3.19 -19.86 10.52
CA GLY A 171 2.27 -20.31 11.57
C GLY A 171 0.82 -19.93 11.36
N PHE A 172 0.51 -18.85 10.67
CA PHE A 172 -0.84 -18.36 10.47
C PHE A 172 -1.57 -19.14 9.37
N ALA A 173 -2.79 -19.57 9.66
CA ALA A 173 -3.57 -20.39 8.74
C ALA A 173 -4.27 -19.61 7.62
N GLY A 174 -4.42 -18.28 7.77
CA GLY A 174 -5.04 -17.38 6.79
C GLY A 174 -4.03 -16.76 5.82
N LEU A 175 -4.47 -15.76 5.04
CA LEU A 175 -3.58 -14.95 4.21
C LEU A 175 -2.80 -13.95 5.06
N VAL A 176 -1.51 -13.81 4.77
CA VAL A 176 -0.63 -12.79 5.32
C VAL A 176 -0.36 -11.73 4.25
N VAL A 177 -0.84 -10.53 4.49
CA VAL A 177 -0.63 -9.39 3.59
C VAL A 177 0.50 -8.55 4.14
N VAL A 178 1.62 -8.51 3.43
CA VAL A 178 2.71 -7.58 3.70
C VAL A 178 2.51 -6.34 2.83
N ASP A 179 2.14 -5.24 3.48
CA ASP A 179 1.91 -3.97 2.78
C ASP A 179 3.22 -3.20 2.67
N GLU A 180 3.82 -3.27 1.49
CA GLU A 180 5.05 -2.59 1.10
C GLU A 180 4.78 -1.28 0.34
N ALA A 181 3.73 -0.52 0.69
CA ALA A 181 3.47 0.76 0.04
C ALA A 181 4.68 1.72 0.09
N TYR A 182 5.56 1.54 1.06
CA TYR A 182 6.82 2.29 1.23
C TYR A 182 8.07 1.43 0.97
N GLY A 183 7.91 0.20 0.51
CA GLY A 183 8.99 -0.77 0.34
C GLY A 183 10.11 -0.33 -0.61
N ASP A 184 9.80 0.48 -1.62
CA ASP A 184 10.80 1.03 -2.55
C ASP A 184 11.82 1.98 -1.86
N PHE A 185 11.56 2.48 -0.63
CA PHE A 185 12.49 3.30 0.14
C PHE A 185 13.37 2.50 1.11
N ALA A 186 13.07 1.23 1.31
CA ALA A 186 13.80 0.36 2.22
C ALA A 186 15.02 -0.28 1.54
N ASP A 187 16.06 -0.55 2.34
CA ASP A 187 17.25 -1.26 1.87
C ASP A 187 17.08 -2.79 1.89
N GLN A 188 15.99 -3.29 2.45
CA GLN A 188 15.70 -4.72 2.49
C GLN A 188 15.06 -5.21 1.18
N PRO A 189 15.38 -6.44 0.74
CA PRO A 189 14.67 -7.05 -0.38
C PRO A 189 13.18 -7.15 -0.12
N SER A 190 12.37 -6.84 -1.15
CA SER A 190 10.91 -7.01 -1.08
C SER A 190 10.52 -8.47 -0.82
N TRP A 191 9.44 -8.66 -0.08
CA TRP A 191 8.82 -9.97 0.13
C TRP A 191 8.32 -10.63 -1.16
N ILE A 192 8.22 -9.89 -2.26
CA ILE A 192 7.97 -10.45 -3.60
C ILE A 192 8.96 -11.55 -3.95
N THR A 193 10.23 -11.42 -3.55
CA THR A 193 11.28 -12.42 -3.82
C THR A 193 11.03 -13.77 -3.13
N ARG A 194 10.11 -13.81 -2.16
CA ARG A 194 9.79 -14.99 -1.36
C ARG A 194 8.39 -15.59 -1.65
N LEU A 195 7.72 -15.14 -2.72
CA LEU A 195 6.40 -15.65 -3.11
C LEU A 195 6.39 -17.17 -3.38
N ALA A 196 7.51 -17.71 -3.86
CA ALA A 196 7.63 -19.16 -4.11
C ALA A 196 7.74 -19.99 -2.81
N GLU A 197 8.09 -19.37 -1.68
CA GLU A 197 8.23 -20.05 -0.39
C GLU A 197 6.93 -20.10 0.41
N PHE A 198 6.02 -19.12 0.17
CA PHE A 198 4.82 -18.93 0.98
C PHE A 198 3.58 -18.74 0.11
N GLU A 199 2.76 -19.78 0.01
CA GLU A 199 1.49 -19.75 -0.75
C GLU A 199 0.46 -18.79 -0.15
N ASN A 200 0.57 -18.48 1.15
CA ASN A 200 -0.30 -17.57 1.89
C ASN A 200 0.19 -16.11 1.90
N LEU A 201 1.26 -15.78 1.18
CA LEU A 201 1.81 -14.44 1.11
C LEU A 201 1.11 -13.62 0.01
N VAL A 202 0.70 -12.40 0.37
CA VAL A 202 0.30 -11.34 -0.56
C VAL A 202 1.16 -10.12 -0.26
N VAL A 203 1.80 -9.54 -1.26
CA VAL A 203 2.58 -8.31 -1.13
C VAL A 203 1.86 -7.18 -1.83
N LEU A 204 1.60 -6.07 -1.13
CA LEU A 204 1.02 -4.86 -1.72
C LEU A 204 2.10 -3.84 -2.04
N GLN A 205 2.03 -3.22 -3.20
CA GLN A 205 2.84 -2.06 -3.57
C GLN A 205 1.98 -1.01 -4.30
N THR A 206 2.52 0.19 -4.52
CA THR A 206 1.78 1.29 -5.12
C THR A 206 2.66 2.23 -5.94
N PHE A 207 2.13 2.80 -7.00
CA PHE A 207 2.75 3.92 -7.73
C PHE A 207 2.61 5.27 -7.01
N SER A 208 1.84 5.33 -5.93
CA SER A 208 1.52 6.59 -5.24
C SER A 208 2.68 7.19 -4.45
N LYS A 209 3.73 6.42 -4.11
CA LYS A 209 4.82 6.87 -3.21
C LYS A 209 6.10 7.10 -3.99
N ALA A 210 7.02 6.15 -4.03
CA ALA A 210 8.32 6.32 -4.66
C ALA A 210 8.25 6.67 -6.16
N TRP A 211 7.26 6.16 -6.86
CA TRP A 211 7.03 6.47 -8.28
C TRP A 211 6.47 7.88 -8.54
N GLY A 212 6.04 8.61 -7.50
CA GLY A 212 5.51 9.96 -7.63
C GLY A 212 4.19 10.07 -8.40
N LEU A 213 3.44 8.99 -8.54
CA LEU A 213 2.23 8.90 -9.38
C LEU A 213 0.95 8.73 -8.55
N ALA A 214 0.84 9.42 -7.41
CA ALA A 214 -0.35 9.33 -6.55
C ALA A 214 -1.66 9.66 -7.30
N GLY A 215 -1.62 10.60 -8.26
CA GLY A 215 -2.79 11.06 -9.01
C GLY A 215 -3.37 10.04 -9.98
N ILE A 216 -2.59 9.06 -10.45
CA ILE A 216 -3.11 8.03 -11.37
C ILE A 216 -3.84 6.88 -10.67
N ARG A 217 -3.78 6.83 -9.32
CA ARG A 217 -4.48 5.82 -8.52
C ARG A 217 -4.15 4.38 -8.94
N LEU A 218 -2.87 4.03 -9.07
CA LEU A 218 -2.46 2.66 -9.41
C LEU A 218 -1.77 2.00 -8.21
N GLY A 219 -2.34 0.87 -7.79
CA GLY A 219 -1.79 -0.07 -6.84
C GLY A 219 -1.63 -1.45 -7.44
N MET A 220 -0.91 -2.31 -6.75
CA MET A 220 -0.67 -3.66 -7.22
C MET A 220 -0.56 -4.64 -6.05
N ALA A 221 -0.92 -5.89 -6.32
CA ALA A 221 -0.64 -7.01 -5.44
C ALA A 221 0.16 -8.07 -6.18
N PHE A 222 1.05 -8.71 -5.44
CA PHE A 222 1.83 -9.86 -5.88
C PHE A 222 1.50 -11.03 -4.96
N ALA A 223 1.11 -12.17 -5.54
CA ALA A 223 0.72 -13.36 -4.78
C ALA A 223 0.84 -14.61 -5.65
N SER A 224 0.48 -15.78 -5.08
CA SER A 224 0.33 -16.99 -5.86
C SER A 224 -0.69 -16.81 -7.00
N PRO A 225 -0.52 -17.47 -8.16
CA PRO A 225 -1.48 -17.39 -9.27
C PRO A 225 -2.92 -17.70 -8.88
N ALA A 226 -3.12 -18.58 -7.89
CA ALA A 226 -4.43 -18.94 -7.37
C ALA A 226 -5.13 -17.74 -6.68
N VAL A 227 -4.41 -16.99 -5.82
CA VAL A 227 -4.95 -15.77 -5.19
C VAL A 227 -5.26 -14.71 -6.24
N ILE A 228 -4.35 -14.48 -7.19
CA ILE A 228 -4.54 -13.51 -8.28
C ILE A 228 -5.75 -13.88 -9.15
N ALA A 229 -5.97 -15.15 -9.43
CA ALA A 229 -7.14 -15.61 -10.19
C ALA A 229 -8.45 -15.26 -9.47
N TYR A 230 -8.53 -15.45 -8.15
CA TYR A 230 -9.70 -15.06 -7.37
C TYR A 230 -9.91 -13.54 -7.30
N LEU A 231 -8.85 -12.75 -7.15
CA LEU A 231 -8.95 -11.28 -7.22
C LEU A 231 -9.48 -10.82 -8.58
N ASN A 232 -8.97 -11.39 -9.68
CA ASN A 232 -9.46 -11.10 -11.03
C ASN A 232 -10.93 -11.50 -11.23
N ARG A 233 -11.43 -12.52 -10.51
CA ARG A 233 -12.82 -12.97 -10.58
C ARG A 233 -13.80 -11.96 -9.97
N ILE A 234 -13.38 -11.24 -8.90
CA ILE A 234 -14.27 -10.35 -8.13
C ILE A 234 -14.05 -8.87 -8.40
N LYS A 235 -12.95 -8.49 -9.06
CA LYS A 235 -12.71 -7.08 -9.41
C LYS A 235 -13.77 -6.59 -10.40
N MET A 236 -14.01 -5.28 -10.42
CA MET A 236 -14.84 -4.68 -11.46
C MET A 236 -14.15 -4.81 -12.82
N PRO A 237 -14.90 -5.13 -13.91
CA PRO A 237 -14.36 -5.03 -15.26
C PRO A 237 -13.76 -3.64 -15.50
N TYR A 238 -12.66 -3.57 -16.24
CA TYR A 238 -12.01 -2.29 -16.57
C TYR A 238 -11.67 -1.40 -15.36
N ASN A 239 -11.35 -2.00 -14.21
CA ASN A 239 -11.06 -1.27 -12.97
C ASN A 239 -9.92 -0.26 -13.08
N VAL A 240 -8.95 -0.46 -13.97
CA VAL A 240 -7.84 0.47 -14.21
C VAL A 240 -8.05 1.17 -15.56
N SER A 241 -8.14 2.49 -15.55
CA SER A 241 -8.43 3.30 -16.75
C SER A 241 -7.31 3.21 -17.79
N GLU A 242 -7.65 3.48 -19.05
CA GLU A 242 -6.68 3.55 -20.17
C GLU A 242 -5.58 4.57 -19.88
N ASN A 243 -5.93 5.74 -19.37
CA ASN A 243 -4.97 6.80 -19.03
C ASN A 243 -3.98 6.33 -17.94
N THR A 244 -4.49 5.67 -16.91
CA THR A 244 -3.65 5.09 -15.85
C THR A 244 -2.68 4.04 -16.40
N GLN A 245 -3.16 3.14 -17.29
CA GLN A 245 -2.31 2.12 -17.92
C GLN A 245 -1.20 2.74 -18.78
N ARG A 246 -1.53 3.74 -19.61
CA ARG A 246 -0.54 4.47 -20.45
C ARG A 246 0.52 5.19 -19.61
N LEU A 247 0.11 5.90 -18.56
CA LEU A 247 1.04 6.60 -17.67
C LEU A 247 1.92 5.64 -16.87
N ALA A 248 1.38 4.52 -16.44
CA ALA A 248 2.17 3.46 -15.78
C ALA A 248 3.23 2.87 -16.71
N LEU A 249 2.87 2.55 -17.96
CA LEU A 249 3.82 2.03 -18.96
C LEU A 249 4.92 3.05 -19.26
N ALA A 250 4.58 4.34 -19.38
CA ALA A 250 5.58 5.40 -19.58
C ALA A 250 6.56 5.50 -18.39
N ALA A 251 6.06 5.38 -17.17
CA ALA A 251 6.91 5.39 -15.97
C ALA A 251 7.81 4.14 -15.90
N LEU A 252 7.26 2.96 -16.19
CA LEU A 252 8.01 1.70 -16.19
C LEU A 252 9.11 1.65 -17.28
N ALA A 253 8.95 2.43 -18.34
CA ALA A 253 9.97 2.57 -19.39
C ALA A 253 11.15 3.47 -18.96
N ASP A 254 11.01 4.27 -17.91
CA ASP A 254 12.04 5.21 -17.41
C ASP A 254 12.38 4.93 -15.93
N THR A 255 12.91 3.77 -15.67
CA THR A 255 13.36 3.36 -14.32
C THR A 255 14.55 4.19 -13.82
N GLY A 256 15.32 4.80 -14.72
CA GLY A 256 16.41 5.71 -14.35
C GLY A 256 15.92 6.96 -13.64
N ARG A 257 14.83 7.56 -14.13
CA ARG A 257 14.18 8.69 -13.46
C ARG A 257 13.59 8.31 -12.11
N PHE A 258 12.93 7.16 -12.03
CA PHE A 258 12.42 6.62 -10.76
C PHE A 258 13.53 6.50 -9.72
N GLU A 259 14.65 5.88 -10.09
CA GLU A 259 15.78 5.68 -9.17
C GLU A 259 16.42 7.01 -8.73
N ALA A 260 16.57 7.97 -9.63
CA ALA A 260 17.08 9.29 -9.30
C ALA A 260 16.20 10.00 -8.25
N MET A 261 14.88 10.02 -8.44
CA MET A 261 13.92 10.59 -7.49
C MET A 261 13.94 9.84 -6.14
N ARG A 262 14.04 8.53 -6.17
CA ARG A 262 14.15 7.70 -4.96
C ARG A 262 15.39 8.08 -4.15
N GLN A 263 16.54 8.18 -4.78
CA GLN A 263 17.80 8.56 -4.13
C GLN A 263 17.75 9.98 -3.56
N GLU A 264 17.16 10.93 -4.28
CA GLU A 264 16.97 12.30 -3.79
C GLU A 264 16.09 12.32 -2.52
N LEU A 265 15.01 11.55 -2.48
CA LEU A 265 14.17 11.44 -1.28
C LEU A 265 14.88 10.75 -0.12
N LEU A 266 15.69 9.73 -0.35
CA LEU A 266 16.48 9.09 0.69
C LEU A 266 17.52 10.05 1.29
N GLN A 267 18.25 10.79 0.44
CA GLN A 267 19.18 11.82 0.89
C GLN A 267 18.46 12.96 1.64
N GLY A 268 17.26 13.36 1.13
CA GLY A 268 16.41 14.36 1.79
C GLY A 268 15.96 13.91 3.17
N ARG A 269 15.66 12.61 3.35
CA ARG A 269 15.32 12.02 4.67
C ARG A 269 16.46 12.18 5.67
N GLU A 270 17.67 11.83 5.28
CA GLU A 270 18.86 11.96 6.13
C GLU A 270 19.11 13.41 6.52
N THR A 271 19.05 14.32 5.55
CA THR A 271 19.24 15.76 5.76
C THR A 271 18.17 16.34 6.70
N LEU A 272 16.89 16.01 6.45
CA LEU A 272 15.78 16.46 7.29
C LEU A 272 15.91 15.89 8.72
N GLN A 273 16.26 14.62 8.86
CA GLN A 273 16.46 13.99 10.17
C GLN A 273 17.57 14.69 10.97
N ALA A 274 18.70 15.00 10.33
CA ALA A 274 19.79 15.73 10.97
C ALA A 274 19.36 17.13 11.42
N ALA A 275 18.67 17.88 10.55
CA ALA A 275 18.20 19.22 10.87
C ALA A 275 17.14 19.24 11.99
N LEU A 276 16.26 18.25 12.05
CA LEU A 276 15.28 18.11 13.13
C LEU A 276 15.94 17.76 14.46
N ALA A 277 16.99 16.93 14.46
CA ALA A 277 17.70 16.52 15.67
C ALA A 277 18.42 17.70 16.38
N GLU A 278 18.67 18.82 15.68
CA GLU A 278 19.24 20.03 16.25
C GLU A 278 18.20 20.89 16.99
N LEU A 279 16.89 20.63 16.83
CA LEU A 279 15.83 21.48 17.37
C LEU A 279 15.51 21.07 18.82
N PRO A 280 15.59 21.97 19.82
CA PRO A 280 15.26 21.66 21.22
C PRO A 280 13.85 21.18 21.47
N ILE A 281 12.90 21.52 20.57
CA ILE A 281 11.50 21.05 20.64
C ILE A 281 11.34 19.59 20.16
N VAL A 282 12.37 18.98 19.59
CA VAL A 282 12.35 17.58 19.13
C VAL A 282 12.89 16.68 20.22
N ASP A 283 12.00 15.88 20.82
CA ASP A 283 12.37 14.90 21.84
C ASP A 283 12.96 13.62 21.25
N HIS A 284 12.31 13.11 20.19
CA HIS A 284 12.74 11.85 19.56
C HIS A 284 12.31 11.77 18.11
N ILE A 285 13.20 11.26 17.26
CA ILE A 285 12.92 10.92 15.87
C ILE A 285 12.98 9.39 15.75
N PHE A 286 11.86 8.78 15.42
CA PHE A 286 11.81 7.31 15.25
C PHE A 286 12.52 6.87 13.99
N PRO A 287 13.21 5.71 13.99
CA PRO A 287 13.83 5.15 12.79
C PRO A 287 12.81 5.00 11.66
N SER A 288 13.24 5.31 10.43
CA SER A 288 12.35 5.24 9.28
C SER A 288 13.03 4.66 8.04
N ASP A 289 12.34 3.71 7.42
CA ASP A 289 12.64 3.11 6.10
C ASP A 289 11.63 3.58 5.04
N ALA A 290 10.87 4.64 5.36
CA ALA A 290 9.85 5.25 4.48
C ALA A 290 10.29 6.64 4.01
N ASN A 291 9.45 7.33 3.24
CA ASN A 291 9.65 8.72 2.83
C ASN A 291 9.04 9.73 3.82
N PHE A 292 9.03 9.41 5.09
CA PHE A 292 8.57 10.31 6.17
C PHE A 292 9.28 9.95 7.48
N LEU A 293 9.24 10.88 8.42
CA LEU A 293 9.76 10.70 9.78
C LEU A 293 8.59 10.82 10.78
N LEU A 294 8.49 9.90 11.73
CA LEU A 294 7.67 10.08 12.92
C LEU A 294 8.51 10.77 13.97
N THR A 295 8.12 11.97 14.39
CA THR A 295 8.90 12.83 15.29
C THR A 295 8.07 13.17 16.51
N ARG A 296 8.62 12.97 17.72
CA ARG A 296 8.02 13.40 18.98
C ARG A 296 8.47 14.79 19.33
N PHE A 297 7.50 15.64 19.70
CA PHE A 297 7.71 17.04 20.05
C PHE A 297 7.37 17.32 21.51
N VAL A 298 8.13 18.23 22.10
CA VAL A 298 7.91 18.77 23.44
C VAL A 298 7.83 20.30 23.39
N PRO A 299 7.05 20.94 24.26
CA PRO A 299 6.18 20.32 25.28
C PRO A 299 4.86 19.79 24.70
N ASP A 300 4.37 20.28 23.56
CA ASP A 300 3.07 19.92 22.98
C ASP A 300 3.10 19.84 21.44
N ALA A 301 3.08 18.61 20.91
CA ALA A 301 2.98 18.37 19.48
C ALA A 301 1.71 18.97 18.82
N GLY A 302 0.64 19.17 19.61
CA GLY A 302 -0.57 19.82 19.12
C GLY A 302 -0.38 21.31 18.89
N ALA A 303 0.41 22.00 19.72
CA ALA A 303 0.79 23.39 19.52
C ALA A 303 1.70 23.54 18.29
N VAL A 304 2.72 22.67 18.16
CA VAL A 304 3.59 22.62 16.98
C VAL A 304 2.76 22.38 15.70
N TYR A 305 1.80 21.46 15.74
CA TYR A 305 0.91 21.20 14.61
C TYR A 305 0.11 22.43 14.17
N ARG A 306 -0.50 23.16 15.12
CA ARG A 306 -1.26 24.39 14.84
C ARG A 306 -0.37 25.49 14.24
N HIS A 307 0.83 25.67 14.81
CA HIS A 307 1.81 26.63 14.33
C HIS A 307 2.23 26.37 12.88
N LEU A 308 2.45 25.11 12.50
CA LEU A 308 2.74 24.72 11.11
C LEU A 308 1.55 25.02 10.19
N LEU A 309 0.33 24.69 10.61
CA LEU A 309 -0.87 24.99 9.82
C LEU A 309 -1.07 26.48 9.57
N GLU A 310 -0.83 27.35 10.57
CA GLU A 310 -0.89 28.81 10.44
C GLU A 310 0.10 29.36 9.41
N ARG A 311 1.19 28.62 9.15
CA ARG A 311 2.19 28.94 8.12
C ARG A 311 1.97 28.22 6.78
N GLY A 312 0.81 27.57 6.62
CA GLY A 312 0.47 26.86 5.41
C GLY A 312 1.25 25.53 5.23
N ILE A 313 1.89 25.03 6.29
CA ILE A 313 2.64 23.76 6.25
C ILE A 313 1.75 22.64 6.82
N VAL A 314 1.32 21.72 5.96
CA VAL A 314 0.41 20.63 6.33
C VAL A 314 1.20 19.36 6.58
N VAL A 315 1.16 18.88 7.82
CA VAL A 315 1.76 17.61 8.25
C VAL A 315 0.69 16.68 8.80
N ARG A 316 1.02 15.44 9.11
CA ARG A 316 0.06 14.51 9.69
C ARG A 316 0.26 14.37 11.21
N ARG A 317 -0.81 14.60 11.97
CA ARG A 317 -0.89 14.23 13.38
C ARG A 317 -1.58 12.86 13.48
N PRO A 318 -0.87 11.77 13.85
CA PRO A 318 -1.49 10.47 14.05
C PRO A 318 -2.50 10.51 15.21
N SER A 319 -3.61 9.78 15.07
CA SER A 319 -4.67 9.72 16.09
C SER A 319 -4.53 8.55 17.05
N GLN A 320 -3.69 7.56 16.73
CA GLN A 320 -3.48 6.38 17.57
C GLN A 320 -2.75 6.75 18.86
N ALA A 321 -3.21 6.20 19.99
CA ALA A 321 -2.67 6.51 21.33
C ALA A 321 -1.17 6.23 21.46
N ALA A 322 -0.68 5.15 20.83
CA ALA A 322 0.73 4.80 20.81
C ALA A 322 1.61 5.84 20.09
N CYS A 323 1.02 6.75 19.30
CA CYS A 323 1.71 7.84 18.61
C CYS A 323 1.44 9.20 19.29
N ALA A 324 0.99 9.22 20.55
CA ALA A 324 0.75 10.47 21.29
C ALA A 324 2.02 11.34 21.34
N GLY A 325 1.84 12.65 21.20
CA GLY A 325 2.97 13.59 21.20
C GLY A 325 3.82 13.60 19.93
N THR A 326 3.38 12.93 18.84
CA THR A 326 4.14 12.86 17.58
C THR A 326 3.46 13.56 16.42
N LEU A 327 4.27 13.96 15.45
CA LEU A 327 3.85 14.34 14.09
C LEU A 327 4.59 13.46 13.07
N ARG A 328 3.89 13.06 12.00
CA ARG A 328 4.51 12.42 10.86
C ARG A 328 4.81 13.47 9.80
N LEU A 329 6.07 13.64 9.52
CA LEU A 329 6.63 14.63 8.60
C LEU A 329 7.04 13.92 7.31
N THR A 330 6.39 14.23 6.19
CA THR A 330 6.79 13.69 4.89
C THR A 330 8.08 14.36 4.44
N VAL A 331 9.00 13.59 3.88
CA VAL A 331 10.19 14.11 3.20
C VAL A 331 9.75 14.71 1.87
N GLY A 332 9.86 16.02 1.76
CA GLY A 332 9.56 16.79 0.55
C GLY A 332 10.80 17.07 -0.29
N ALA A 333 10.65 17.92 -1.31
CA ALA A 333 11.79 18.53 -1.99
C ALA A 333 12.61 19.39 -1.01
N ALA A 334 13.88 19.68 -1.33
CA ALA A 334 14.77 20.43 -0.44
C ALA A 334 14.13 21.73 0.06
N VAL A 335 13.52 22.52 -0.83
CA VAL A 335 12.85 23.78 -0.49
C VAL A 335 11.67 23.59 0.50
N GLU A 336 10.95 22.46 0.42
CA GLU A 336 9.84 22.15 1.32
C GLU A 336 10.35 21.72 2.70
N ASN A 337 11.43 20.92 2.74
CA ASN A 337 12.11 20.51 3.97
C ASN A 337 12.71 21.74 4.69
N ASP A 338 13.35 22.64 3.95
CA ASP A 338 13.91 23.89 4.50
C ASP A 338 12.82 24.78 5.10
N ALA A 339 11.69 24.93 4.40
CA ALA A 339 10.55 25.70 4.90
C ALA A 339 9.97 25.09 6.20
N LEU A 340 9.86 23.75 6.28
CA LEU A 340 9.43 23.06 7.48
C LEU A 340 10.37 23.31 8.66
N VAL A 341 11.70 23.16 8.45
CA VAL A 341 12.70 23.37 9.50
C VAL A 341 12.73 24.84 9.95
N ALA A 342 12.63 25.80 9.01
CA ALA A 342 12.55 27.22 9.33
C ALA A 342 11.33 27.54 10.21
N ALA A 343 10.16 27.04 9.84
CA ALA A 343 8.94 27.23 10.64
C ALA A 343 9.04 26.60 12.03
N LEU A 344 9.67 25.44 12.17
CA LEU A 344 9.90 24.79 13.47
C LEU A 344 10.85 25.60 14.37
N ARG A 345 11.89 26.24 13.77
CA ARG A 345 12.78 27.15 14.52
C ARG A 345 12.07 28.41 15.02
N GLU A 346 11.12 28.95 14.26
CA GLU A 346 10.31 30.09 14.72
C GLU A 346 9.42 29.76 15.92
N PHE A 347 8.96 28.51 16.02
CA PHE A 347 8.18 28.06 17.19
C PHE A 347 8.99 28.12 18.49
N GLU A 348 10.28 27.79 18.43
CA GLU A 348 11.18 27.84 19.61
C GLU A 348 11.36 29.26 20.16
N VAL A 349 11.39 30.26 19.29
CA VAL A 349 11.59 31.69 19.68
C VAL A 349 10.33 32.29 20.28
N ALA A 350 9.14 31.76 19.95
CA ALA A 350 7.85 32.28 20.39
C ALA A 350 7.38 31.71 21.76
N GLY A 351 8.03 30.69 22.28
CA GLY A 351 7.75 30.03 23.57
C GLY A 351 8.72 30.43 24.67
#